data_efee7b83d60b28fbe68c23afc67f414e
#
_entry.id   efee7b83d60b28fbe68c23afc67f414e
#
_cell.length_a   1.000
_cell.length_b   1.000
_cell.length_c   1.000
_cell.angle_alpha   90.00
_cell.angle_beta   90.00
_cell.angle_gamma   90.00
#
_symmetry.space_group_name_H-M   'P 1'
#
loop_
_entity.id
_entity.type
_entity.pdbx_description
1 polymer ?
#
loop_
_entity_poly.entity_id
_entity_poly.type
_entity_poly.pdbx_seq_one_letter_code
_entity_poly.pdbx_strand_id
1 'polypeptide(L)'
;MDNRLKLPIGIDNFEKIRKENFYYVDKTKLIEQLLERWGEVNLFTRPRRFGKTLNMSMLKYFFEIGTDQTLFDGLYISDNQQLKEEYMGKFPVIFLSLKGVEGLTFENAKYRLMQLVGREASRFHFLSDSNRLTADDKRSEERRVGKECRSRWSPYH
;
A
#
# COMPACT_ATOMS: atom_id res chain seq x y z
N MET A 1 24.69 13.33 -23.71
CA MET A 1 23.38 13.35 -23.02
C MET A 1 23.65 13.55 -21.55
N ASP A 2 23.08 14.57 -20.96
CA ASP A 2 23.34 14.97 -19.57
C ASP A 2 22.75 13.88 -18.64
N ASN A 3 23.62 13.08 -18.02
CA ASN A 3 23.24 11.93 -17.18
C ASN A 3 22.89 12.39 -15.74
N ARG A 4 22.37 13.58 -15.58
CA ARG A 4 21.94 14.09 -14.26
C ARG A 4 20.60 13.50 -13.89
N LEU A 5 20.57 12.72 -12.81
CA LEU A 5 19.33 12.22 -12.24
C LEU A 5 18.44 13.40 -11.80
N LYS A 6 17.17 13.35 -12.18
CA LYS A 6 16.18 14.36 -11.80
C LYS A 6 15.82 14.22 -10.32
N LEU A 7 15.64 15.33 -9.61
CA LEU A 7 15.16 15.31 -8.23
C LEU A 7 13.66 15.00 -8.16
N PRO A 8 13.19 14.10 -7.28
CA PRO A 8 11.78 13.71 -7.17
C PRO A 8 10.96 14.73 -6.36
N ILE A 9 10.83 15.97 -6.85
CA ILE A 9 10.09 17.02 -6.14
C ILE A 9 8.59 16.69 -6.14
N GLY A 10 8.02 16.50 -4.94
CA GLY A 10 6.60 16.22 -4.77
C GLY A 10 6.17 14.79 -5.12
N ILE A 11 7.11 13.89 -5.43
CA ILE A 11 6.83 12.48 -5.72
C ILE A 11 6.95 11.67 -4.43
N ASP A 12 5.88 10.97 -4.07
CA ASP A 12 5.78 10.12 -2.88
C ASP A 12 5.52 8.63 -3.21
N ASN A 13 5.56 8.28 -4.51
CA ASN A 13 5.42 6.92 -5.00
C ASN A 13 6.78 6.33 -5.37
N PHE A 14 7.16 5.21 -4.75
CA PHE A 14 8.45 4.55 -4.94
C PHE A 14 8.61 4.00 -6.36
N GLU A 15 7.59 3.34 -6.90
CA GLU A 15 7.62 2.79 -8.25
C GLU A 15 7.91 3.85 -9.29
N LYS A 16 7.21 5.01 -9.19
CA LYS A 16 7.42 6.13 -10.10
C LYS A 16 8.85 6.65 -10.04
N ILE A 17 9.43 6.79 -8.85
CA ILE A 17 10.82 7.22 -8.67
C ILE A 17 11.78 6.27 -9.39
N ARG A 18 11.57 4.97 -9.24
CA ARG A 18 12.46 3.96 -9.82
C ARG A 18 12.30 3.83 -11.34
N LYS A 19 11.05 3.77 -11.85
CA LYS A 19 10.78 3.62 -13.29
C LYS A 19 11.18 4.83 -14.11
N GLU A 20 11.01 6.04 -13.57
CA GLU A 20 11.37 7.28 -14.27
C GLU A 20 12.82 7.73 -13.97
N ASN A 21 13.61 6.90 -13.29
CA ASN A 21 15.02 7.12 -12.98
C ASN A 21 15.29 8.47 -12.27
N PHE A 22 14.47 8.78 -11.26
CA PHE A 22 14.73 9.90 -10.37
C PHE A 22 15.83 9.56 -9.36
N TYR A 23 16.48 10.59 -8.84
CA TYR A 23 17.43 10.42 -7.75
C TYR A 23 16.73 9.86 -6.51
N TYR A 24 17.18 8.71 -6.03
CA TYR A 24 16.64 8.05 -4.85
C TYR A 24 17.74 7.86 -3.79
N VAL A 25 17.49 8.39 -2.59
CA VAL A 25 18.33 8.08 -1.43
C VAL A 25 17.87 6.74 -0.88
N ASP A 26 18.71 5.74 -1.00
CA ASP A 26 18.38 4.38 -0.58
C ASP A 26 18.08 4.30 0.92
N LYS A 27 16.89 3.84 1.22
CA LYS A 27 16.39 3.58 2.58
C LYS A 27 15.89 2.14 2.76
N THR A 28 16.23 1.25 1.84
CA THR A 28 15.76 -0.13 1.86
C THR A 28 16.29 -0.94 3.05
N LYS A 29 17.35 -0.48 3.72
CA LYS A 29 17.77 -1.02 5.01
C LYS A 29 16.66 -0.99 6.08
N LEU A 30 15.67 -0.10 5.92
CA LEU A 30 14.48 -0.07 6.78
C LEU A 30 13.70 -1.39 6.72
N ILE A 31 13.68 -2.08 5.57
CA ILE A 31 13.00 -3.37 5.39
C ILE A 31 13.65 -4.42 6.28
N GLU A 32 14.98 -4.53 6.23
CA GLU A 32 15.74 -5.45 7.07
C GLU A 32 15.49 -5.18 8.55
N GLN A 33 15.63 -3.93 8.98
CA GLN A 33 15.39 -3.53 10.37
C GLN A 33 13.96 -3.81 10.85
N LEU A 34 12.97 -3.68 9.96
CA LEU A 34 11.59 -4.00 10.25
C LEU A 34 11.40 -5.50 10.46
N LEU A 35 12.01 -6.32 9.60
CA LEU A 35 11.94 -7.77 9.68
C LEU A 35 12.68 -8.35 10.88
N GLU A 36 13.86 -7.78 11.21
CA GLU A 36 14.62 -8.17 12.42
C GLU A 36 13.84 -7.95 13.71
N ARG A 37 13.10 -6.85 13.79
CA ARG A 37 12.33 -6.49 15.00
C ARG A 37 10.96 -7.14 15.07
N TRP A 38 10.40 -7.49 13.94
CA TRP A 38 9.10 -8.14 13.72
C TRP A 38 8.03 -7.81 14.78
N GLY A 39 7.71 -6.54 14.92
CA GLY A 39 6.65 -6.10 15.83
C GLY A 39 5.28 -6.19 15.16
N GLU A 40 4.26 -6.58 15.92
CA GLU A 40 2.87 -6.58 15.43
C GLU A 40 2.43 -5.18 14.97
N VAL A 41 2.92 -4.14 15.63
CA VAL A 41 2.65 -2.73 15.31
C VAL A 41 3.94 -1.93 15.26
N ASN A 42 4.16 -1.24 14.15
CA ASN A 42 5.33 -0.39 13.97
C ASN A 42 4.86 1.05 13.69
N LEU A 43 5.25 1.99 14.53
CA LEU A 43 4.92 3.40 14.40
C LEU A 43 6.11 4.21 13.87
N PHE A 44 5.97 4.81 12.69
CA PHE A 44 6.96 5.69 12.08
C PHE A 44 6.59 7.16 12.27
N THR A 45 7.18 7.81 13.28
CA THR A 45 7.00 9.24 13.53
C THR A 45 8.15 10.04 12.93
N ARG A 46 7.85 10.93 11.99
CA ARG A 46 8.81 11.86 11.39
C ARG A 46 8.10 13.18 11.05
N PRO A 47 8.78 14.30 11.04
CA PRO A 47 8.22 15.57 10.57
C PRO A 47 7.67 15.49 9.15
N ARG A 48 6.91 16.49 8.73
CA ARG A 48 6.45 16.60 7.34
C ARG A 48 7.67 16.65 6.40
N ARG A 49 7.52 16.11 5.17
CA ARG A 49 8.55 16.07 4.09
C ARG A 49 9.76 15.18 4.36
N PHE A 50 9.75 14.35 5.39
CA PHE A 50 10.82 13.37 5.68
C PHE A 50 10.59 11.99 5.01
N GLY A 51 9.80 11.94 3.93
CA GLY A 51 9.65 10.74 3.10
C GLY A 51 8.85 9.61 3.72
N LYS A 52 7.96 9.88 4.74
CA LYS A 52 7.11 8.83 5.33
C LYS A 52 6.31 8.07 4.30
N THR A 53 5.55 8.78 3.47
CA THR A 53 4.71 8.19 2.43
C THR A 53 5.53 7.41 1.41
N LEU A 54 6.70 7.93 1.03
CA LEU A 54 7.61 7.25 0.14
C LEU A 54 8.13 5.94 0.73
N ASN A 55 8.55 5.94 2.00
CA ASN A 55 9.00 4.72 2.68
C ASN A 55 7.87 3.70 2.84
N MET A 56 6.64 4.14 3.14
CA MET A 56 5.46 3.26 3.17
C MET A 56 5.15 2.69 1.79
N SER A 57 5.28 3.51 0.72
CA SER A 57 5.15 3.05 -0.65
C SER A 57 6.23 2.01 -1.01
N MET A 58 7.48 2.23 -0.61
CA MET A 58 8.58 1.27 -0.77
C MET A 58 8.26 -0.07 -0.09
N LEU A 59 7.83 -0.05 1.17
CA LEU A 59 7.43 -1.27 1.90
C LEU A 59 6.30 -2.01 1.18
N LYS A 60 5.28 -1.27 0.72
CA LYS A 60 4.19 -1.84 -0.08
C LYS A 60 4.75 -2.60 -1.28
N TYR A 61 5.56 -1.97 -2.12
CA TYR A 61 6.10 -2.60 -3.33
C TYR A 61 7.04 -3.77 -3.03
N PHE A 62 7.70 -3.77 -1.87
CA PHE A 62 8.54 -4.89 -1.47
C PHE A 62 7.73 -6.13 -1.10
N PHE A 63 6.68 -5.97 -0.30
CA PHE A 63 5.93 -7.12 0.23
C PHE A 63 4.79 -7.60 -0.69
N GLU A 64 4.21 -6.72 -1.50
CA GLU A 64 2.96 -6.99 -2.23
C GLU A 64 3.14 -7.99 -3.36
N ILE A 65 2.23 -8.97 -3.43
CA ILE A 65 2.15 -9.96 -4.50
C ILE A 65 1.92 -9.27 -5.86
N GLY A 66 2.69 -9.70 -6.88
CA GLY A 66 2.52 -9.23 -8.25
C GLY A 66 3.18 -7.88 -8.55
N THR A 67 3.95 -7.33 -7.62
CA THR A 67 4.74 -6.12 -7.86
C THR A 67 6.02 -6.43 -8.63
N ASP A 68 6.52 -5.43 -9.33
CA ASP A 68 7.77 -5.51 -10.09
C ASP A 68 8.98 -5.51 -9.15
N GLN A 69 9.63 -6.65 -9.02
CA GLN A 69 10.77 -6.84 -8.13
C GLN A 69 12.03 -6.09 -8.61
N THR A 70 12.13 -5.79 -9.92
CA THR A 70 13.27 -5.05 -10.49
C THR A 70 13.39 -3.61 -9.96
N LEU A 71 12.34 -3.09 -9.34
CA LEU A 71 12.36 -1.79 -8.67
C LEU A 71 13.43 -1.69 -7.58
N PHE A 72 13.86 -2.82 -7.02
CA PHE A 72 14.84 -2.89 -5.94
C PHE A 72 16.27 -3.16 -6.43
N ASP A 73 16.48 -3.38 -7.73
CA ASP A 73 17.79 -3.66 -8.29
C ASP A 73 18.77 -2.52 -8.00
N GLY A 74 19.98 -2.88 -7.55
CA GLY A 74 21.03 -1.94 -7.15
C GLY A 74 20.76 -1.16 -5.88
N LEU A 75 19.77 -1.54 -5.06
CA LEU A 75 19.54 -1.01 -3.72
C LEU A 75 20.07 -1.99 -2.66
N TYR A 76 20.34 -1.50 -1.46
CA TYR A 76 20.88 -2.28 -0.35
C TYR A 76 20.18 -3.62 -0.13
N ILE A 77 18.84 -3.63 -0.17
CA ILE A 77 18.06 -4.85 0.05
C ILE A 77 18.26 -5.89 -1.05
N SER A 78 18.72 -5.50 -2.25
CA SER A 78 18.97 -6.43 -3.34
C SER A 78 20.12 -7.39 -3.07
N ASP A 79 21.04 -7.00 -2.19
CA ASP A 79 22.20 -7.82 -1.81
C ASP A 79 21.81 -8.91 -0.79
N ASN A 80 20.68 -8.75 -0.10
CA ASN A 80 20.20 -9.72 0.87
C ASN A 80 19.24 -10.73 0.20
N GLN A 81 19.83 -11.76 -0.42
CA GLN A 81 19.08 -12.76 -1.18
C GLN A 81 18.07 -13.52 -0.31
N GLN A 82 18.40 -13.81 0.95
CA GLN A 82 17.52 -14.52 1.86
C GLN A 82 16.21 -13.76 2.10
N LEU A 83 16.29 -12.46 2.43
CA LEU A 83 15.10 -11.64 2.66
C LEU A 83 14.24 -11.47 1.41
N LYS A 84 14.89 -11.39 0.23
CA LYS A 84 14.16 -11.34 -1.05
C LYS A 84 13.36 -12.63 -1.29
N GLU A 85 13.98 -13.78 -1.14
CA GLU A 85 13.33 -15.08 -1.37
C GLU A 85 12.22 -15.35 -0.36
N GLU A 86 12.37 -14.92 0.86
CA GLU A 86 11.40 -15.18 1.93
C GLU A 86 10.23 -14.21 1.94
N TYR A 87 10.46 -12.91 1.67
CA TYR A 87 9.45 -11.87 1.91
C TYR A 87 9.02 -11.08 0.67
N MET A 88 9.88 -10.95 -0.36
CA MET A 88 9.58 -10.07 -1.49
C MET A 88 8.46 -10.62 -2.36
N GLY A 89 7.39 -9.82 -2.52
CA GLY A 89 6.26 -10.18 -3.37
C GLY A 89 5.42 -11.36 -2.86
N LYS A 90 5.42 -11.63 -1.55
CA LYS A 90 4.77 -12.82 -0.96
C LYS A 90 3.44 -12.52 -0.27
N PHE A 91 3.12 -11.27 0.02
CA PHE A 91 2.01 -10.91 0.90
C PHE A 91 0.93 -10.10 0.19
N PRO A 92 -0.34 -10.30 0.52
CA PRO A 92 -1.39 -9.35 0.18
C PRO A 92 -1.24 -8.12 1.09
N VAL A 93 -0.87 -6.97 0.52
CA VAL A 93 -0.62 -5.74 1.28
C VAL A 93 -1.82 -4.80 1.19
N ILE A 94 -2.44 -4.49 2.31
CA ILE A 94 -3.46 -3.44 2.42
C ILE A 94 -2.77 -2.10 2.65
N PHE A 95 -2.87 -1.21 1.67
CA PHE A 95 -2.25 0.12 1.73
C PHE A 95 -3.31 1.21 1.75
N LEU A 96 -3.49 1.85 2.90
CA LEU A 96 -4.48 2.91 3.08
C LEU A 96 -3.79 4.26 3.31
N SER A 97 -4.05 5.20 2.40
CA SER A 97 -3.65 6.59 2.59
C SER A 97 -4.87 7.43 2.97
N LEU A 98 -4.86 7.96 4.18
CA LEU A 98 -5.93 8.86 4.65
C LEU A 98 -5.83 10.28 4.05
N LYS A 99 -4.85 10.53 3.18
CA LYS A 99 -4.72 11.77 2.41
C LYS A 99 -5.95 11.93 1.51
N GLY A 100 -6.74 12.99 1.76
CA GLY A 100 -7.99 13.21 1.04
C GLY A 100 -9.24 12.59 1.67
N VAL A 101 -9.12 11.92 2.81
CA VAL A 101 -10.26 11.60 3.65
C VAL A 101 -10.63 12.85 4.47
N GLU A 102 -11.11 13.87 3.77
CA GLU A 102 -11.52 15.15 4.32
C GLU A 102 -12.98 15.41 3.94
N GLY A 103 -13.72 16.10 4.78
CA GLY A 103 -15.09 16.48 4.51
C GLY A 103 -15.51 17.65 5.41
N LEU A 104 -16.38 18.52 4.90
CA LEU A 104 -16.98 19.61 5.68
C LEU A 104 -17.86 19.08 6.80
N THR A 105 -18.34 17.85 6.68
CA THR A 105 -19.16 17.17 7.68
C THR A 105 -18.57 15.79 7.97
N PHE A 106 -18.89 15.25 9.15
CA PHE A 106 -18.52 13.88 9.54
C PHE A 106 -19.02 12.84 8.53
N GLU A 107 -20.23 12.99 8.03
CA GLU A 107 -20.82 12.06 7.06
C GLU A 107 -20.04 12.03 5.75
N ASN A 108 -19.58 13.17 5.27
CA ASN A 108 -18.76 13.26 4.07
C ASN A 108 -17.40 12.59 4.27
N ALA A 109 -16.75 12.81 5.41
CA ALA A 109 -15.47 12.17 5.74
C ALA A 109 -15.62 10.65 5.87
N LYS A 110 -16.67 10.19 6.56
CA LYS A 110 -17.03 8.78 6.70
C LYS A 110 -17.27 8.12 5.34
N TYR A 111 -18.05 8.76 4.48
CA TYR A 111 -18.32 8.24 3.12
C TYR A 111 -17.01 8.06 2.31
N ARG A 112 -16.11 9.05 2.35
CA ARG A 112 -14.81 8.96 1.66
C ARG A 112 -13.93 7.84 2.23
N LEU A 113 -13.94 7.65 3.55
CA LEU A 113 -13.23 6.53 4.19
C LEU A 113 -13.79 5.19 3.73
N MET A 114 -15.11 5.03 3.70
CA MET A 114 -15.76 3.82 3.23
C MET A 114 -15.43 3.53 1.76
N GLN A 115 -15.39 4.55 0.90
CA GLN A 115 -14.99 4.39 -0.49
C GLN A 115 -13.50 3.98 -0.63
N LEU A 116 -12.63 4.53 0.22
CA LEU A 116 -11.21 4.17 0.24
C LEU A 116 -11.04 2.69 0.61
N VAL A 117 -11.69 2.24 1.68
CA VAL A 117 -11.63 0.84 2.12
C VAL A 117 -12.26 -0.09 1.07
N GLY A 118 -13.39 0.29 0.47
CA GLY A 118 -14.05 -0.50 -0.57
C GLY A 118 -13.18 -0.68 -1.82
N ARG A 119 -12.49 0.38 -2.25
CA ARG A 119 -11.54 0.28 -3.37
C ARG A 119 -10.37 -0.63 -3.06
N GLU A 120 -9.84 -0.56 -1.86
CA GLU A 120 -8.74 -1.43 -1.45
C GLU A 120 -9.21 -2.89 -1.33
N ALA A 121 -10.37 -3.15 -0.76
CA ALA A 121 -10.97 -4.49 -0.71
C ALA A 121 -11.18 -5.10 -2.11
N SER A 122 -11.60 -4.28 -3.08
CA SER A 122 -11.78 -4.73 -4.47
C SER A 122 -10.49 -5.22 -5.14
N ARG A 123 -9.32 -4.75 -4.70
CA ARG A 123 -8.01 -5.23 -5.21
C ARG A 123 -7.76 -6.69 -4.82
N PHE A 124 -8.36 -7.15 -3.74
CA PHE A 124 -8.22 -8.51 -3.22
C PHE A 124 -9.39 -9.43 -3.62
N HIS A 125 -10.14 -9.07 -4.66
CA HIS A 125 -11.28 -9.87 -5.12
C HIS A 125 -10.90 -11.33 -5.42
N PHE A 126 -9.66 -11.58 -5.85
CA PHE A 126 -9.16 -12.93 -6.08
C PHE A 126 -9.19 -13.83 -4.83
N LEU A 127 -9.23 -13.23 -3.62
CA LEU A 127 -9.36 -13.99 -2.38
C LEU A 127 -10.76 -14.60 -2.24
N SER A 128 -11.80 -13.99 -2.83
CA SER A 128 -13.18 -14.53 -2.79
C SER A 128 -13.31 -15.87 -3.51
N ASP A 129 -12.44 -16.15 -4.48
CA ASP A 129 -12.39 -17.40 -5.21
C ASP A 129 -11.61 -18.50 -4.47
N SER A 130 -11.03 -18.16 -3.31
CA SER A 130 -10.26 -19.12 -2.52
C SER A 130 -11.12 -20.22 -1.94
N ASN A 131 -10.69 -21.47 -2.09
CA ASN A 131 -11.32 -22.63 -1.46
C ASN A 131 -11.12 -22.68 0.06
N ARG A 132 -10.32 -21.77 0.63
CA ARG A 132 -10.09 -21.66 2.08
C ARG A 132 -11.11 -20.78 2.78
N LEU A 133 -11.90 -19.99 2.04
CA LEU A 133 -12.97 -19.18 2.60
C LEU A 133 -14.19 -20.02 2.89
N THR A 134 -14.75 -19.84 4.08
CA THR A 134 -16.03 -20.45 4.45
C THR A 134 -17.19 -19.76 3.70
N ALA A 135 -18.35 -20.40 3.66
CA ALA A 135 -19.55 -19.80 3.07
C ALA A 135 -19.96 -18.50 3.77
N ASP A 136 -19.67 -18.38 5.07
CA ASP A 136 -19.99 -17.17 5.85
C ASP A 136 -19.00 -16.04 5.56
N ASP A 137 -17.72 -16.36 5.32
CA ASP A 137 -16.72 -15.37 4.88
C ASP A 137 -17.11 -14.78 3.52
N LYS A 138 -17.51 -15.63 2.57
CA LYS A 138 -17.98 -15.20 1.22
C LYS A 138 -19.24 -14.32 1.30
N ARG A 139 -20.18 -14.65 2.16
CA ARG A 139 -21.38 -13.81 2.37
C ARG A 139 -21.05 -12.47 3.02
N SER A 140 -20.07 -12.42 3.92
CA SER A 140 -19.66 -11.16 4.55
C SER A 140 -19.02 -10.21 3.55
N GLU A 141 -18.30 -10.74 2.56
CA GLU A 141 -17.71 -9.98 1.44
C GLU A 141 -18.81 -9.42 0.52
N GLU A 142 -19.78 -10.21 0.12
CA GLU A 142 -20.91 -9.75 -0.71
C GLU A 142 -21.70 -8.61 -0.03
N ARG A 143 -21.85 -8.64 1.28
CA ARG A 143 -22.49 -7.56 2.06
C ARG A 143 -21.64 -6.29 2.11
N ARG A 144 -20.31 -6.42 2.20
CA ARG A 144 -19.42 -5.26 2.30
C ARG A 144 -19.16 -4.55 0.98
N VAL A 145 -19.15 -5.28 -0.14
CA VAL A 145 -18.75 -4.74 -1.45
C VAL A 145 -19.92 -4.24 -2.29
N GLY A 146 -21.13 -4.67 -2.08
CA GLY A 146 -22.01 -4.40 -3.17
C GLY A 146 -23.43 -3.95 -2.95
N LYS A 147 -24.22 -4.44 -2.08
CA LYS A 147 -25.66 -4.14 -2.13
C LYS A 147 -26.21 -3.32 -0.97
N GLU A 148 -25.70 -3.47 0.21
CA GLU A 148 -26.23 -2.73 1.37
C GLU A 148 -25.74 -1.27 1.44
N CYS A 149 -24.59 -0.95 0.87
CA CYS A 149 -24.14 0.44 0.75
C CYS A 149 -25.00 1.28 -0.20
N ARG A 150 -25.63 0.67 -1.21
CA ARG A 150 -26.52 1.38 -2.16
C ARG A 150 -27.95 1.58 -1.64
N SER A 151 -28.49 0.63 -0.89
CA SER A 151 -29.90 0.66 -0.47
C SER A 151 -30.18 1.44 0.81
N ARG A 152 -29.16 1.61 1.66
CA ARG A 152 -29.32 2.29 2.96
C ARG A 152 -29.04 3.80 2.94
N TRP A 153 -28.53 4.32 1.82
CA TRP A 153 -28.12 5.73 1.67
C TRP A 153 -28.74 6.44 0.50
N SER A 154 -29.93 6.04 0.12
CA SER A 154 -30.75 6.88 -0.75
C SER A 154 -31.20 8.11 0.05
N PRO A 155 -30.92 9.34 -0.41
CA PRO A 155 -31.33 10.55 0.30
C PRO A 155 -32.83 10.88 0.20
N TYR A 156 -33.63 9.95 -0.31
CA TYR A 156 -35.07 10.09 -0.45
C TYR A 156 -35.80 8.96 0.30
N HIS A 157 -35.93 9.14 1.61
CA HIS A 157 -37.03 8.68 2.44
C HIS A 157 -37.21 9.68 3.58
#